data_d2735e2def09fdb2fad680869db5b842
#
_entry.id   d2735e2def09fdb2fad680869db5b842
#
_cell.length_a   1.000
_cell.length_b   1.000
_cell.length_c   1.000
_cell.angle_alpha   90.00
_cell.angle_beta   90.00
_cell.angle_gamma   90.00
#
_symmetry.space_group_name_H-M   'P 1'
#
loop_
_entity.id
_entity.type
_entity.pdbx_description
1 polymer ?
#
loop_
_entity_poly.entity_id
_entity_poly.type
_entity_poly.pdbx_seq_one_letter_code
_entity_poly.pdbx_strand_id
1 'polypeptide(L)'
;MADIFDVIADGTRRDILQLLLDRSSAGERGTSVSQIVQHLGVSQPTVSKHLKVLRESGLVAVREEGQHRYYRLDRAPLERLEDWLIPFVSTDAATDAVTLAGADAGSAEGLNEEQRAFASALGKAFADTAHQVTSVVAAQRKRK
;
A
#
# COMPACT_ATOMS: atom_id res chain seq x y z
N MET A 1 -17.01 18.99 -7.59
CA MET A 1 -16.41 17.74 -7.12
C MET A 1 -15.05 18.02 -6.50
N ALA A 2 -14.83 17.51 -5.32
CA ALA A 2 -13.51 17.65 -4.69
C ALA A 2 -12.51 16.74 -5.42
N ASP A 3 -11.33 17.26 -5.67
CA ASP A 3 -10.21 16.49 -6.19
C ASP A 3 -9.79 15.46 -5.14
N ILE A 4 -9.25 14.33 -5.59
CA ILE A 4 -8.78 13.28 -4.68
C ILE A 4 -7.74 13.81 -3.69
N PHE A 5 -6.90 14.75 -4.11
CA PHE A 5 -5.91 15.37 -3.21
C PHE A 5 -6.57 16.19 -2.11
N ASP A 6 -7.65 16.89 -2.41
CA ASP A 6 -8.45 17.61 -1.42
C ASP A 6 -9.12 16.66 -0.44
N VAL A 7 -9.62 15.55 -0.96
CA VAL A 7 -10.30 14.53 -0.15
C VAL A 7 -9.35 13.90 0.85
N ILE A 8 -8.17 13.49 0.42
CA ILE A 8 -7.18 12.84 1.30
C ILE A 8 -6.39 13.83 2.15
N ALA A 9 -6.51 15.13 1.91
CA ALA A 9 -5.85 16.15 2.73
C ALA A 9 -6.44 16.23 4.14
N ASP A 10 -7.69 15.83 4.32
CA ASP A 10 -8.36 15.84 5.63
C ASP A 10 -7.95 14.64 6.47
N GLY A 11 -7.47 14.89 7.69
CA GLY A 11 -7.00 13.85 8.61
C GLY A 11 -8.07 12.86 9.01
N THR A 12 -9.28 13.35 9.29
CA THR A 12 -10.41 12.50 9.66
C THR A 12 -10.79 11.55 8.52
N ARG A 13 -10.74 12.01 7.29
CA ARG A 13 -11.01 11.16 6.12
C ARG A 13 -9.95 10.09 5.97
N ARG A 14 -8.67 10.42 6.18
CA ARG A 14 -7.59 9.43 6.18
C ARG A 14 -7.80 8.39 7.27
N ASP A 15 -8.23 8.80 8.45
CA ASP A 15 -8.50 7.88 9.56
C ASP A 15 -9.64 6.92 9.21
N ILE A 16 -10.68 7.41 8.55
CA ILE A 16 -11.78 6.58 8.06
C ILE A 16 -11.27 5.57 7.03
N LEU A 17 -10.49 6.02 6.07
CA LEU A 17 -9.93 5.14 5.05
C LEU A 17 -9.03 4.07 5.66
N GLN A 18 -8.21 4.44 6.65
CA GLN A 18 -7.35 3.50 7.35
C GLN A 18 -8.16 2.45 8.09
N LEU A 19 -9.21 2.87 8.79
CA LEU A 19 -10.10 1.95 9.48
C LEU A 19 -10.76 0.96 8.51
N LEU A 20 -11.26 1.44 7.38
CA LEU A 20 -11.89 0.59 6.38
C LEU A 20 -10.89 -0.40 5.77
N LEU A 21 -9.66 0.04 5.58
CA LEU A 21 -8.59 -0.84 5.08
C LEU A 21 -8.28 -1.94 6.11
N ASP A 22 -8.11 -1.57 7.36
CA ASP A 22 -7.80 -2.51 8.44
C ASP A 22 -8.90 -3.56 8.59
N ARG A 23 -10.15 -3.13 8.55
CA ARG A 23 -11.29 -4.06 8.68
C ARG A 23 -11.44 -4.94 7.45
N SER A 24 -11.18 -4.40 6.26
CA SER A 24 -11.18 -5.19 5.03
C SER A 24 -10.09 -6.26 5.07
N SER A 25 -8.91 -5.90 5.56
CA SER A 25 -7.80 -6.84 5.72
C SER A 25 -8.09 -7.92 6.75
N ALA A 26 -8.95 -7.63 7.72
CA ALA A 26 -9.41 -8.59 8.71
C ALA A 26 -10.55 -9.49 8.19
N GLY A 27 -10.95 -9.32 6.93
CA GLY A 27 -12.00 -10.13 6.31
C GLY A 27 -13.41 -9.58 6.48
N GLU A 28 -13.56 -8.37 6.96
CA GLU A 28 -14.87 -7.76 7.16
C GLU A 28 -15.43 -7.22 5.85
N ARG A 29 -16.71 -7.47 5.61
CA ARG A 29 -17.38 -7.09 4.36
C ARG A 29 -17.78 -5.62 4.29
N GLY A 30 -17.76 -4.94 5.41
CA GLY A 30 -18.13 -3.53 5.48
C GLY A 30 -18.17 -3.06 6.92
N THR A 31 -18.24 -1.74 7.09
CA THR A 31 -18.23 -1.10 8.39
C THR A 31 -19.39 -0.11 8.46
N SER A 32 -20.18 -0.18 9.52
CA SER A 32 -21.30 0.73 9.73
C SER A 32 -20.82 2.08 10.27
N VAL A 33 -21.66 3.11 10.13
CA VAL A 33 -21.37 4.45 10.68
C VAL A 33 -21.14 4.37 12.19
N SER A 34 -21.95 3.57 12.89
CA SER A 34 -21.80 3.39 14.35
C SER A 34 -20.43 2.86 14.72
N GLN A 35 -19.92 1.88 13.98
CA GLN A 35 -18.60 1.32 14.21
C GLN A 35 -17.49 2.34 13.95
N ILE A 36 -17.64 3.16 12.92
CA ILE A 36 -16.70 4.23 12.63
C ILE A 36 -16.69 5.27 13.73
N VAL A 37 -17.88 5.69 14.18
CA VAL A 37 -18.04 6.64 15.29
C VAL A 37 -17.36 6.13 16.56
N GLN A 38 -17.59 4.87 16.91
CA GLN A 38 -16.99 4.27 18.09
C GLN A 38 -15.47 4.21 18.01
N HIS A 39 -14.95 3.89 16.83
CA HIS A 39 -13.51 3.75 16.63
C HIS A 39 -12.78 5.10 16.65
N LEU A 40 -13.35 6.10 15.97
CA LEU A 40 -12.71 7.40 15.81
C LEU A 40 -13.02 8.39 16.93
N GLY A 41 -14.09 8.16 17.67
CA GLY A 41 -14.52 9.08 18.71
C GLY A 41 -15.04 10.42 18.20
N VAL A 42 -15.50 10.49 16.96
CA VAL A 42 -16.07 11.69 16.33
C VAL A 42 -17.59 11.54 16.27
N SER A 43 -18.31 12.65 16.15
CA SER A 43 -19.76 12.61 16.09
C SER A 43 -20.28 11.95 14.81
N GLN A 44 -21.47 11.37 14.89
CA GLN A 44 -22.10 10.72 13.75
C GLN A 44 -22.33 11.68 12.57
N PRO A 45 -22.81 12.92 12.76
CA PRO A 45 -22.93 13.86 11.64
C PRO A 45 -21.60 14.15 10.96
N THR A 46 -20.53 14.24 11.71
CA THR A 46 -19.19 14.47 11.17
C THR A 46 -18.73 13.28 10.31
N VAL A 47 -18.89 12.06 10.81
CA VAL A 47 -18.57 10.84 10.06
C VAL A 47 -19.40 10.75 8.80
N SER A 48 -20.71 10.99 8.90
CA SER A 48 -21.62 10.92 7.75
C SER A 48 -21.25 11.92 6.67
N LYS A 49 -20.84 13.12 7.06
CA LYS A 49 -20.40 14.16 6.13
C LYS A 49 -19.14 13.73 5.38
N HIS A 50 -18.17 13.20 6.10
CA HIS A 50 -16.94 12.73 5.47
C HIS A 50 -17.15 11.50 4.58
N LEU A 51 -18.01 10.58 5.01
CA LEU A 51 -18.37 9.41 4.19
C LEU A 51 -19.04 9.82 2.88
N LYS A 52 -19.87 10.85 2.92
CA LYS A 52 -20.48 11.39 1.71
C LYS A 52 -19.42 11.89 0.72
N VAL A 53 -18.45 12.64 1.19
CA VAL A 53 -17.35 13.16 0.35
C VAL A 53 -16.53 12.00 -0.21
N LEU A 54 -16.18 11.03 0.63
CA LEU A 54 -15.42 9.85 0.22
C LEU A 54 -16.17 9.02 -0.82
N ARG A 55 -17.47 8.89 -0.66
CA ARG A 55 -18.33 8.16 -1.60
C ARG A 55 -18.41 8.88 -2.94
N GLU A 56 -18.59 10.20 -2.92
CA GLU A 56 -18.65 11.02 -4.13
C GLU A 56 -17.34 10.96 -4.93
N SER A 57 -16.22 10.83 -4.25
CA SER A 57 -14.91 10.69 -4.89
C SER A 57 -14.59 9.26 -5.33
N GLY A 58 -15.45 8.30 -5.02
CA GLY A 58 -15.26 6.91 -5.39
C GLY A 58 -14.31 6.13 -4.49
N LEU A 59 -13.86 6.71 -3.38
CA LEU A 59 -12.96 6.05 -2.44
C LEU A 59 -13.67 5.06 -1.51
N VAL A 60 -14.97 5.21 -1.37
CA VAL A 60 -15.80 4.40 -0.49
C VAL A 60 -17.03 3.96 -1.26
N ALA A 61 -17.35 2.68 -1.18
CA ALA A 61 -18.60 2.10 -1.68
C ALA A 61 -19.52 1.80 -0.51
N VAL A 62 -20.81 1.90 -0.73
CA VAL A 62 -21.82 1.61 0.27
C VAL A 62 -22.69 0.43 -0.17
N ARG A 63 -22.99 -0.43 0.78
CA ARG A 63 -23.95 -1.52 0.61
C ARG A 63 -25.06 -1.33 1.62
N GLU A 64 -26.29 -1.38 1.16
CA GLU A 64 -27.45 -1.36 2.03
C GLU A 64 -27.92 -2.79 2.29
N GLU A 65 -28.09 -3.11 3.57
CA GLU A 65 -28.57 -4.40 4.00
C GLU A 65 -29.59 -4.20 5.12
N GLY A 66 -30.86 -4.38 4.80
CA GLY A 66 -31.95 -4.04 5.71
C GLY A 66 -31.99 -2.53 5.95
N GLN A 67 -31.95 -2.13 7.21
CA GLN A 67 -31.92 -0.72 7.62
C GLN A 67 -30.50 -0.22 7.85
N HIS A 68 -29.50 -1.04 7.58
CA HIS A 68 -28.10 -0.72 7.84
C HIS A 68 -27.36 -0.42 6.54
N ARG A 69 -26.39 0.50 6.62
CA ARG A 69 -25.46 0.82 5.55
C ARG A 69 -24.07 0.42 5.96
N TYR A 70 -23.43 -0.34 5.10
CA TYR A 70 -22.05 -0.80 5.33
C TYR A 70 -21.14 -0.17 4.28
N TYR A 71 -20.09 0.44 4.75
CA TYR A 71 -19.11 1.16 3.94
C TYR A 71 -17.87 0.30 3.79
N ARG A 72 -17.32 0.29 2.60
CA ARG A 72 -16.08 -0.43 2.30
C ARG A 72 -15.16 0.45 1.47
N LEU A 73 -13.86 0.18 1.58
CA LEU A 73 -12.85 0.89 0.81
C LEU A 73 -12.92 0.44 -0.66
N ASP A 74 -12.89 1.42 -1.56
CA ASP A 74 -12.69 1.19 -2.98
C ASP A 74 -11.29 1.72 -3.35
N ARG A 75 -10.42 0.83 -3.78
CA ARG A 75 -9.01 1.16 -4.04
C ARG A 75 -8.77 1.82 -5.39
N ALA A 76 -9.72 1.76 -6.30
CA ALA A 76 -9.51 2.24 -7.67
C ALA A 76 -9.00 3.68 -7.76
N PRO A 77 -9.57 4.67 -7.03
CA PRO A 77 -9.03 6.02 -7.05
C PRO A 77 -7.64 6.11 -6.42
N LEU A 78 -7.35 5.28 -5.43
CA LEU A 78 -6.04 5.24 -4.77
C LEU A 78 -4.97 4.65 -5.68
N GLU A 79 -5.33 3.67 -6.50
CA GLU A 79 -4.42 3.10 -7.50
C GLU A 79 -4.02 4.15 -8.53
N ARG A 80 -4.96 4.98 -8.96
CA ARG A 80 -4.65 6.10 -9.86
C ARG A 80 -3.75 7.14 -9.19
N LEU A 81 -3.95 7.39 -7.91
CA LEU A 81 -3.09 8.26 -7.12
C LEU A 81 -1.69 7.67 -6.99
N GLU A 82 -1.59 6.38 -6.74
CA GLU A 82 -0.33 5.65 -6.69
C GLU A 82 0.43 5.77 -8.01
N ASP A 83 -0.24 5.55 -9.13
CA ASP A 83 0.37 5.70 -10.46
C ASP A 83 0.97 7.09 -10.64
N TRP A 84 0.28 8.11 -10.17
CA TRP A 84 0.78 9.49 -10.22
C TRP A 84 1.95 9.70 -9.28
N LEU A 85 1.93 9.07 -8.08
CA LEU A 85 2.96 9.21 -7.06
C LEU A 85 4.24 8.44 -7.37
N ILE A 86 4.14 7.32 -8.06
CA ILE A 86 5.27 6.43 -8.33
C ILE A 86 6.50 7.17 -8.86
N PRO A 87 6.38 8.05 -9.90
CA PRO A 87 7.56 8.77 -10.41
C PRO A 87 8.25 9.64 -9.36
N PHE A 88 7.51 10.15 -8.37
CA PHE A 88 8.07 11.01 -7.33
C PHE A 88 8.76 10.22 -6.22
N VAL A 89 8.20 9.07 -5.88
CA VAL A 89 8.66 8.26 -4.75
C VAL A 89 9.73 7.26 -5.17
N SER A 90 9.58 6.70 -6.36
CA SER A 90 10.44 5.60 -6.83
C SER A 90 11.68 6.07 -7.59
N THR A 91 11.84 7.37 -7.81
CA THR A 91 12.94 7.89 -8.63
C THR A 91 14.30 7.40 -8.13
N ASP A 92 14.53 7.51 -6.84
CA ASP A 92 15.80 7.08 -6.27
C ASP A 92 15.91 5.56 -6.19
N ALA A 93 14.88 4.91 -5.70
CA ALA A 93 14.87 3.45 -5.56
C ALA A 93 14.83 2.75 -6.92
N ALA A 94 14.05 3.28 -7.87
CA ALA A 94 13.98 2.73 -9.21
C ALA A 94 15.28 2.95 -9.99
N THR A 95 15.92 4.10 -9.80
CA THR A 95 17.23 4.38 -10.40
C THR A 95 18.27 3.40 -9.88
N ASP A 96 18.28 3.18 -8.58
CA ASP A 96 19.19 2.21 -7.95
C ASP A 96 18.90 0.79 -8.43
N ALA A 97 17.64 0.41 -8.49
CA ALA A 97 17.23 -0.91 -8.96
C ALA A 97 17.54 -1.11 -10.44
N VAL A 98 17.27 -0.10 -11.27
CA VAL A 98 17.60 -0.14 -12.70
C VAL A 98 19.10 -0.15 -12.92
N THR A 99 19.85 0.61 -12.13
CA THR A 99 21.31 0.61 -12.18
C THR A 99 21.86 -0.77 -11.82
N LEU A 100 21.35 -1.41 -10.80
CA LEU A 100 21.76 -2.75 -10.39
C LEU A 100 21.36 -3.79 -11.44
N ALA A 101 20.17 -3.72 -11.97
CA ALA A 101 19.71 -4.59 -13.03
C ALA A 101 20.48 -4.35 -14.33
N GLY A 102 20.77 -3.09 -14.65
CA GLY A 102 21.61 -2.72 -15.79
C GLY A 102 23.04 -3.21 -15.66
N ALA A 103 23.57 -3.23 -14.43
CA ALA A 103 24.89 -3.78 -14.16
C ALA A 103 24.94 -5.29 -14.43
N ASP A 104 23.86 -6.00 -14.09
CA ASP A 104 23.74 -7.43 -14.38
C ASP A 104 23.57 -7.70 -15.89
N ALA A 105 22.98 -6.76 -16.61
CA ALA A 105 22.66 -6.92 -18.04
C ALA A 105 23.84 -6.66 -18.97
N GLY A 106 25.06 -6.62 -18.48
CA GLY A 106 26.24 -6.51 -19.33
C GLY A 106 26.90 -5.15 -19.38
N SER A 107 26.42 -4.19 -18.61
CA SER A 107 27.09 -2.89 -18.47
C SER A 107 28.29 -2.94 -17.52
N ALA A 108 28.73 -4.15 -17.17
CA ALA A 108 29.90 -4.37 -16.31
C ALA A 108 31.19 -3.78 -16.90
N GLU A 109 31.25 -3.61 -18.20
CA GLU A 109 32.41 -3.04 -18.87
C GLU A 109 32.59 -1.54 -18.61
N GLY A 110 31.50 -0.84 -18.22
CA GLY A 110 31.53 0.58 -17.92
C GLY A 110 31.68 0.92 -16.44
N LEU A 111 31.77 -0.09 -15.58
CA LEU A 111 31.84 0.11 -14.12
C LEU A 111 33.30 0.19 -13.65
N ASN A 112 33.58 1.13 -12.73
CA ASN A 112 34.87 1.17 -12.04
C ASN A 112 34.94 0.06 -11.00
N GLU A 113 36.14 -0.19 -10.48
CA GLU A 113 36.35 -1.28 -9.51
C GLU A 113 35.49 -1.16 -8.26
N GLU A 114 35.26 0.06 -7.79
CA GLU A 114 34.40 0.30 -6.62
C GLU A 114 32.95 -0.13 -6.88
N GLN A 115 32.44 0.19 -8.05
CA GLN A 115 31.07 -0.18 -8.43
C GLN A 115 30.94 -1.68 -8.64
N ARG A 116 31.95 -2.32 -9.19
CA ARG A 116 32.00 -3.78 -9.32
C ARG A 116 32.04 -4.47 -7.97
N ALA A 117 32.86 -3.97 -7.05
CA ALA A 117 32.97 -4.51 -5.70
C ALA A 117 31.65 -4.38 -4.95
N PHE A 118 31.00 -3.23 -5.09
CA PHE A 118 29.70 -2.97 -4.47
C PHE A 118 28.61 -3.90 -5.02
N ALA A 119 28.52 -4.01 -6.34
CA ALA A 119 27.57 -4.90 -7.00
C ALA A 119 27.79 -6.37 -6.63
N SER A 120 29.04 -6.78 -6.56
CA SER A 120 29.42 -8.14 -6.15
C SER A 120 29.05 -8.41 -4.69
N ALA A 121 29.30 -7.44 -3.79
CA ALA A 121 28.94 -7.54 -2.39
C ALA A 121 27.41 -7.64 -2.19
N LEU A 122 26.65 -6.85 -2.92
CA LEU A 122 25.20 -6.91 -2.90
C LEU A 122 24.67 -8.23 -3.47
N GLY A 123 25.24 -8.70 -4.55
CA GLY A 123 24.87 -9.98 -5.13
C GLY A 123 25.09 -11.14 -4.17
N LYS A 124 26.24 -11.13 -3.47
CA LYS A 124 26.52 -12.11 -2.43
C LYS A 124 25.54 -12.04 -1.27
N ALA A 125 25.24 -10.85 -0.79
CA ALA A 125 24.29 -10.66 0.31
C ALA A 125 22.91 -11.19 -0.04
N PHE A 126 22.41 -10.91 -1.25
CA PHE A 126 21.13 -11.43 -1.72
C PHE A 126 21.15 -12.93 -1.92
N ALA A 127 22.23 -13.48 -2.45
CA ALA A 127 22.37 -14.93 -2.63
C ALA A 127 22.37 -15.66 -1.29
N ASP A 128 23.08 -15.14 -0.30
CA ASP A 128 23.12 -15.71 1.04
C ASP A 128 21.74 -15.64 1.73
N THR A 129 21.05 -14.52 1.60
CA THR A 129 19.70 -14.35 2.14
C THR A 129 18.72 -15.32 1.50
N ALA A 130 18.74 -15.44 0.17
CA ALA A 130 17.89 -16.37 -0.54
C ALA A 130 18.18 -17.82 -0.16
N HIS A 131 19.43 -18.16 0.02
CA HIS A 131 19.85 -19.49 0.43
C HIS A 131 19.36 -19.81 1.85
N GLN A 132 19.45 -18.88 2.77
CA GLN A 132 18.94 -19.05 4.13
C GLN A 132 17.42 -19.25 4.15
N VAL A 133 16.68 -18.47 3.37
CA VAL A 133 15.22 -18.61 3.27
C VAL A 133 14.86 -19.98 2.70
N THR A 134 15.56 -20.41 1.68
CA THR A 134 15.36 -21.75 1.08
C THR A 134 15.64 -22.85 2.09
N SER A 135 16.71 -22.71 2.87
CA SER A 135 17.07 -23.68 3.90
C SER A 135 16.01 -23.77 4.99
N VAL A 136 15.47 -22.64 5.43
CA VAL A 136 14.40 -22.60 6.46
C VAL A 136 13.16 -23.26 5.93
N VAL A 137 12.74 -22.95 4.70
CA VAL A 137 11.56 -23.57 4.08
C VAL A 137 11.76 -25.08 3.91
N ALA A 138 12.93 -25.52 3.47
CA ALA A 138 13.23 -26.93 3.34
C ALA A 138 13.21 -27.65 4.70
N ALA A 139 13.73 -27.02 5.75
CA ALA A 139 13.68 -27.56 7.10
C ALA A 139 12.25 -27.71 7.62
N GLN A 140 11.39 -26.74 7.33
CA GLN A 140 9.99 -26.82 7.70
C GLN A 140 9.26 -27.93 6.97
N ARG A 141 9.55 -28.15 5.70
CA ARG A 141 8.98 -29.27 4.92
C ARG A 141 9.38 -30.63 5.46
N LYS A 142 10.61 -30.76 5.92
CA LYS A 142 11.10 -32.01 6.49
C LYS A 142 10.43 -32.37 7.83
N ARG A 143 9.90 -31.38 8.55
CA ARG A 143 9.22 -31.60 9.83
C ARG A 143 7.77 -32.07 9.66
N LYS A 144 7.24 -31.99 8.47
CA LYS A 144 5.93 -32.54 8.15
C LYS A 144 6.07 -33.96 7.62
#